data_d8efa6bc03f5e5df2395f1e9708a9732
#
_entry.id   d8efa6bc03f5e5df2395f1e9708a9732
#
_cell.length_a   1.000
_cell.length_b   1.000
_cell.length_c   1.000
_cell.angle_alpha   90.00
_cell.angle_beta   90.00
_cell.angle_gamma   90.00
#
_symmetry.space_group_name_H-M   'P 1'
#
loop_
_entity.id
_entity.type
_entity.pdbx_description
1 polymer ?
#
loop_
_entity_poly.entity_id
_entity_poly.type
_entity_poly.pdbx_seq_one_letter_code
_entity_poly.pdbx_strand_id
1 'polypeptide(L)'
;MKRVLGLDLGTVTLRVAISRTGIISQGYEEFRFENERYDIALKEVKRIVELEKIEYIALGYPLNMDGSIGERAQCSIDFKKMIEDEIKGVNVVLIDERWTTKQATRFLLEGDLSRAKRKKVIDKMAAQVILDTYIQRGY
;
A
#
# COMPACT_ATOMS: atom_id res chain seq x y z
N MET A 1 -4.59 16.05 12.99
CA MET A 1 -3.62 15.03 12.58
C MET A 1 -4.23 14.17 11.48
N LYS A 2 -3.45 13.89 10.43
CA LYS A 2 -3.90 13.04 9.34
C LYS A 2 -3.81 11.57 9.73
N ARG A 3 -4.89 10.83 9.56
CA ARG A 3 -4.89 9.38 9.75
C ARG A 3 -4.87 8.73 8.36
N VAL A 4 -3.80 8.00 8.07
CA VAL A 4 -3.50 7.50 6.73
C VAL A 4 -3.29 5.99 6.74
N LEU A 5 -3.83 5.30 5.74
CA LEU A 5 -3.51 3.89 5.47
C LEU A 5 -2.56 3.80 4.29
N GLY A 6 -1.60 2.87 4.39
CA GLY A 6 -0.82 2.43 3.24
C GLY A 6 -1.32 1.07 2.81
N LEU A 7 -1.57 0.89 1.52
CA LEU A 7 -2.09 -0.36 0.98
C LEU A 7 -1.20 -0.90 -0.13
N ASP A 8 -0.88 -2.19 -0.04
CA ASP A 8 -0.21 -2.94 -1.10
C ASP A 8 -1.14 -4.08 -1.52
N LEU A 9 -1.74 -3.96 -2.70
CA LEU A 9 -2.73 -4.91 -3.19
C LEU A 9 -2.09 -5.97 -4.09
N GLY A 10 -2.16 -7.24 -3.66
CA GLY A 10 -1.80 -8.38 -4.48
C GLY A 10 -3.03 -9.10 -5.01
N THR A 11 -2.83 -10.24 -5.65
CA THR A 11 -3.96 -11.05 -6.18
C THR A 11 -4.68 -11.85 -5.09
N VAL A 12 -3.98 -12.15 -3.99
CA VAL A 12 -4.51 -12.94 -2.88
C VAL A 12 -4.23 -12.30 -1.52
N THR A 13 -3.53 -11.17 -1.49
CA THR A 13 -3.19 -10.50 -0.23
C THR A 13 -3.37 -8.99 -0.34
N LEU A 14 -3.77 -8.40 0.78
CA LEU A 14 -3.78 -6.97 0.98
C LEU A 14 -2.91 -6.69 2.20
N ARG A 15 -1.76 -6.05 1.99
CA ARG A 15 -0.91 -5.63 3.11
C ARG A 15 -1.25 -4.21 3.49
N VAL A 16 -1.40 -3.99 4.79
CA VAL A 16 -1.88 -2.72 5.33
C VAL A 16 -0.86 -2.15 6.32
N ALA A 17 -0.57 -0.87 6.18
CA ALA A 17 0.18 -0.10 7.17
C ALA A 17 -0.68 1.09 7.58
N ILE A 18 -0.40 1.65 8.75
CA ILE A 18 -1.18 2.76 9.28
C ILE A 18 -0.29 3.85 9.86
N SER A 19 -0.71 5.09 9.70
CA SER A 19 -0.16 6.21 10.43
C SER A 19 -1.31 6.96 11.09
N ARG A 20 -1.31 6.99 12.42
CA ARG A 20 -2.35 7.68 13.18
C ARG A 20 -2.01 9.14 13.43
N THR A 21 -0.78 9.54 13.15
CA THR A 21 -0.28 10.90 13.37
C THR A 21 -0.01 11.66 12.08
N GLY A 22 0.16 10.94 10.97
CA GLY A 22 0.64 11.53 9.73
C GLY A 22 2.15 11.70 9.68
N ILE A 23 2.85 11.19 10.69
CA ILE A 23 4.32 11.33 10.83
C ILE A 23 4.99 9.96 10.91
N ILE A 24 4.47 9.08 11.76
CA ILE A 24 5.06 7.77 12.03
C ILE A 24 4.14 6.68 11.46
N SER A 25 4.72 5.76 10.70
CA SER A 25 4.01 4.61 10.15
C SER A 25 4.33 3.34 10.92
N GLN A 26 3.41 2.39 10.88
CA GLN A 26 3.65 1.06 11.42
C GLN A 26 2.85 0.03 10.61
N GLY A 27 3.32 -1.21 10.62
CA GLY A 27 2.57 -2.31 10.01
C GLY A 27 1.25 -2.51 10.74
N TYR A 28 0.21 -2.87 10.00
CA TYR A 28 -1.11 -3.09 10.58
C TYR A 28 -1.54 -4.53 10.43
N GLU A 29 -1.69 -5.03 9.18
CA GLU A 29 -2.05 -6.43 8.95
C GLU A 29 -1.69 -6.90 7.55
N GLU A 30 -1.66 -8.22 7.37
CA GLU A 30 -1.65 -8.87 6.07
C GLU A 30 -2.95 -9.65 5.96
N PHE A 31 -3.84 -9.19 5.11
CA PHE A 31 -5.16 -9.79 4.91
C PHE A 31 -5.15 -10.68 3.67
N ARG A 32 -5.53 -11.94 3.82
CA ARG A 32 -5.61 -12.89 2.70
C ARG A 32 -7.05 -13.05 2.23
N PHE A 33 -7.22 -13.15 0.91
CA PHE A 33 -8.52 -13.35 0.29
C PHE A 33 -8.41 -14.29 -0.91
N GLU A 34 -9.55 -14.76 -1.42
CA GLU A 34 -9.58 -15.63 -2.59
C GLU A 34 -9.04 -14.88 -3.81
N ASN A 35 -8.38 -15.62 -4.71
CA ASN A 35 -7.72 -15.04 -5.88
C ASN A 35 -8.63 -14.05 -6.63
N GLU A 36 -8.16 -12.83 -6.75
CA GLU A 36 -8.83 -11.73 -7.46
C GLU A 36 -10.21 -11.33 -6.91
N ARG A 37 -10.55 -11.75 -5.70
CA ARG A 37 -11.77 -11.33 -5.03
C ARG A 37 -11.55 -9.97 -4.35
N TYR A 38 -11.38 -8.95 -5.17
CA TYR A 38 -11.12 -7.58 -4.68
C TYR A 38 -12.29 -6.98 -3.92
N ASP A 39 -13.50 -7.51 -4.12
CA ASP A 39 -14.68 -7.14 -3.34
C ASP A 39 -14.48 -7.48 -1.84
N ILE A 40 -13.83 -8.61 -1.56
CA ILE A 40 -13.51 -9.02 -0.19
C ILE A 40 -12.44 -8.09 0.40
N ALA A 41 -11.40 -7.79 -0.39
CA ALA A 41 -10.35 -6.84 0.03
C ALA A 41 -10.95 -5.46 0.31
N LEU A 42 -11.90 -5.01 -0.51
CA LEU A 42 -12.58 -3.73 -0.32
C LEU A 42 -13.36 -3.69 1.00
N LYS A 43 -14.04 -4.76 1.36
CA LYS A 43 -14.75 -4.86 2.65
C LYS A 43 -13.79 -4.69 3.82
N GLU A 44 -12.62 -5.27 3.71
CA GLU A 44 -11.61 -5.14 4.77
C GLU A 44 -11.09 -3.71 4.88
N VAL A 45 -10.84 -3.05 3.74
CA VAL A 45 -10.44 -1.63 3.74
C VAL A 45 -11.53 -0.78 4.40
N LYS A 46 -12.79 -1.01 4.06
CA LYS A 46 -13.91 -0.27 4.63
C LYS A 46 -13.98 -0.46 6.15
N ARG A 47 -13.79 -1.70 6.62
CA ARG A 47 -13.78 -2.01 8.05
C ARG A 47 -12.69 -1.21 8.78
N ILE A 48 -11.49 -1.19 8.21
CA ILE A 48 -10.34 -0.49 8.82
C ILE A 48 -10.57 1.02 8.80
N VAL A 49 -11.06 1.56 7.69
CA VAL A 49 -11.35 3.00 7.55
C VAL A 49 -12.33 3.46 8.63
N GLU A 50 -13.39 2.70 8.84
CA GLU A 50 -14.41 3.02 9.85
C GLU A 50 -13.85 2.87 11.27
N LEU A 51 -13.14 1.77 11.53
CA LEU A 51 -12.56 1.48 12.85
C LEU A 51 -11.52 2.49 13.26
N GLU A 52 -10.60 2.82 12.36
CA GLU A 52 -9.45 3.69 12.63
C GLU A 52 -9.69 5.15 12.23
N LYS A 53 -10.86 5.46 11.69
CA LYS A 53 -11.23 6.82 11.25
C LYS A 53 -10.22 7.38 10.26
N ILE A 54 -9.94 6.62 9.22
CA ILE A 54 -8.96 6.97 8.19
C ILE A 54 -9.51 8.06 7.27
N GLU A 55 -8.68 9.04 6.96
CA GLU A 55 -9.02 10.16 6.08
C GLU A 55 -8.36 10.03 4.71
N TYR A 56 -7.17 9.42 4.65
CA TYR A 56 -6.37 9.31 3.43
C TYR A 56 -5.88 7.89 3.25
N ILE A 57 -5.77 7.46 1.99
CA ILE A 57 -5.22 6.15 1.63
C ILE A 57 -4.12 6.35 0.59
N ALA A 58 -2.93 5.83 0.91
CA ALA A 58 -1.82 5.73 -0.04
C ALA A 58 -1.84 4.32 -0.61
N LEU A 59 -2.21 4.19 -1.87
CA LEU A 59 -2.33 2.89 -2.56
C LEU A 59 -1.16 2.69 -3.50
N GLY A 60 -0.44 1.60 -3.35
CA GLY A 60 0.66 1.26 -4.22
C GLY A 60 0.23 1.16 -5.68
N TYR A 61 1.08 1.67 -6.58
CA TYR A 61 0.80 1.76 -8.02
C TYR A 61 1.98 1.14 -8.76
N PRO A 62 1.93 -0.19 -9.05
CA PRO A 62 3.08 -0.92 -9.60
C PRO A 62 3.20 -0.74 -11.11
N LEU A 63 3.69 0.40 -11.56
CA LEU A 63 3.99 0.66 -12.97
C LEU A 63 5.12 -0.25 -13.46
N ASN A 64 5.12 -0.54 -14.77
CA ASN A 64 6.27 -1.17 -15.41
C ASN A 64 7.46 -0.23 -15.33
N MET A 65 8.68 -0.77 -15.45
CA MET A 65 9.91 0.04 -15.30
C MET A 65 10.00 1.19 -16.30
N ASP A 66 9.37 1.04 -17.48
CA ASP A 66 9.32 2.10 -18.50
C ASP A 66 8.21 3.15 -18.26
N GLY A 67 7.48 3.01 -17.16
CA GLY A 67 6.38 3.91 -16.82
C GLY A 67 5.04 3.53 -17.40
N SER A 68 4.97 2.48 -18.20
CA SER A 68 3.69 2.04 -18.79
C SER A 68 2.82 1.34 -17.75
N ILE A 69 1.50 1.37 -18.02
CA ILE A 69 0.50 0.74 -17.15
C ILE A 69 0.31 -0.70 -17.57
N GLY A 70 0.75 -1.63 -16.71
CA GLY A 70 0.51 -3.05 -16.90
C GLY A 70 -0.75 -3.49 -16.16
N GLU A 71 -0.97 -4.80 -16.14
CA GLU A 71 -2.15 -5.40 -15.51
C GLU A 71 -2.25 -5.07 -14.02
N ARG A 72 -1.13 -5.12 -13.29
CA ARG A 72 -1.12 -4.84 -11.85
C ARG A 72 -1.40 -3.37 -11.54
N ALA A 73 -0.87 -2.46 -12.36
CA ALA A 73 -1.14 -1.04 -12.22
C ALA A 73 -2.63 -0.74 -12.51
N GLN A 74 -3.20 -1.39 -13.50
CA GLN A 74 -4.61 -1.23 -13.81
C GLN A 74 -5.49 -1.72 -12.65
N CYS A 75 -5.11 -2.82 -11.99
CA CYS A 75 -5.81 -3.30 -10.79
C CYS A 75 -5.83 -2.22 -9.69
N SER A 76 -4.73 -1.53 -9.50
CA SER A 76 -4.66 -0.46 -8.50
C SER A 76 -5.56 0.71 -8.86
N ILE A 77 -5.61 1.10 -10.13
CA ILE A 77 -6.51 2.15 -10.61
C ILE A 77 -7.97 1.74 -10.35
N ASP A 78 -8.32 0.52 -10.69
CA ASP A 78 -9.68 0.00 -10.50
C ASP A 78 -10.05 -0.06 -9.03
N PHE A 79 -9.12 -0.50 -8.19
CA PHE A 79 -9.34 -0.59 -6.75
C PHE A 79 -9.51 0.79 -6.11
N LYS A 80 -8.75 1.78 -6.57
CA LYS A 80 -8.94 3.18 -6.15
C LYS A 80 -10.37 3.63 -6.41
N LYS A 81 -10.90 3.35 -7.60
CA LYS A 81 -12.28 3.67 -7.96
C LYS A 81 -13.27 2.98 -7.05
N MET A 82 -13.06 1.69 -6.77
CA MET A 82 -13.92 0.92 -5.88
C MET A 82 -13.96 1.55 -4.48
N ILE A 83 -12.80 1.96 -3.97
CA ILE A 83 -12.71 2.60 -2.64
C ILE A 83 -13.47 3.92 -2.66
N GLU A 84 -13.24 4.76 -3.66
CA GLU A 84 -13.86 6.08 -3.74
C GLU A 84 -15.39 6.00 -3.89
N ASP A 85 -15.88 4.99 -4.61
CA ASP A 85 -17.32 4.79 -4.81
C ASP A 85 -18.00 4.24 -3.54
N GLU A 86 -17.34 3.32 -2.85
CA GLU A 86 -17.93 2.59 -1.72
C GLU A 86 -17.71 3.27 -0.37
N ILE A 87 -16.57 3.96 -0.21
CA ILE A 87 -16.18 4.55 1.07
C ILE A 87 -16.14 6.07 0.92
N LYS A 88 -17.13 6.75 1.45
CA LYS A 88 -17.22 8.22 1.35
C LYS A 88 -16.29 8.88 2.38
N GLY A 89 -15.80 10.06 2.03
CA GLY A 89 -14.97 10.87 2.93
C GLY A 89 -13.51 10.48 2.99
N VAL A 90 -13.07 9.56 2.14
CA VAL A 90 -11.68 9.13 2.08
C VAL A 90 -11.06 9.57 0.75
N ASN A 91 -9.82 10.05 0.80
CA ASN A 91 -9.05 10.43 -0.39
C ASN A 91 -7.98 9.39 -0.68
N VAL A 92 -7.94 8.88 -1.90
CA VAL A 92 -6.97 7.86 -2.31
C VAL A 92 -5.94 8.47 -3.24
N VAL A 93 -4.65 8.26 -2.92
CA VAL A 93 -3.52 8.71 -3.72
C VAL A 93 -2.72 7.50 -4.18
N LEU A 94 -2.41 7.43 -5.47
CA LEU A 94 -1.59 6.35 -6.02
C LEU A 94 -0.10 6.68 -5.84
N ILE A 95 0.65 5.72 -5.32
CA ILE A 95 2.09 5.86 -5.06
C ILE A 95 2.86 4.94 -6.00
N ASP A 96 3.74 5.50 -6.81
CA ASP A 96 4.57 4.77 -7.77
C ASP A 96 5.55 3.85 -7.04
N GLU A 97 5.32 2.54 -7.10
CA GLU A 97 6.13 1.54 -6.40
C GLU A 97 7.53 1.34 -6.98
N ARG A 98 7.82 1.85 -8.17
CA ARG A 98 9.17 1.75 -8.74
C ARG A 98 10.20 2.39 -7.83
N TRP A 99 9.84 3.50 -7.21
CA TRP A 99 10.72 4.24 -6.31
C TRP A 99 10.76 3.63 -4.91
N THR A 100 9.61 3.19 -4.39
CA THR A 100 9.53 2.60 -3.05
C THR A 100 10.34 1.31 -2.96
N THR A 101 10.28 0.46 -3.98
CA THR A 101 11.03 -0.79 -4.02
C THR A 101 12.54 -0.53 -4.05
N LYS A 102 12.99 0.47 -4.83
CA LYS A 102 14.41 0.83 -4.88
C LYS A 102 14.92 1.29 -3.52
N GLN A 103 14.17 2.12 -2.82
CA GLN A 103 14.54 2.60 -1.49
C GLN A 103 14.64 1.45 -0.50
N ALA A 104 13.66 0.55 -0.49
CA ALA A 104 13.65 -0.60 0.40
C ALA A 104 14.85 -1.53 0.12
N THR A 105 15.14 -1.80 -1.15
CA THR A 105 16.27 -2.64 -1.55
C THR A 105 17.60 -2.02 -1.11
N ARG A 106 17.75 -0.70 -1.30
CA ARG A 106 18.97 0.01 -0.91
C ARG A 106 19.21 -0.08 0.59
N PHE A 107 18.18 0.13 1.38
CA PHE A 107 18.24 0.02 2.84
C PHE A 107 18.67 -1.38 3.27
N LEU A 108 18.10 -2.43 2.66
CA LEU A 108 18.37 -3.81 3.03
C LEU A 108 19.74 -4.30 2.55
N LEU A 109 20.28 -3.73 1.47
CA LEU A 109 21.65 -4.01 1.04
C LEU A 109 22.67 -3.54 2.07
N GLU A 110 22.41 -2.41 2.72
CA GLU A 110 23.26 -1.91 3.80
C GLU A 110 23.22 -2.82 5.03
N GLY A 111 22.13 -3.55 5.21
CA GLY A 111 21.95 -4.52 6.30
C GLY A 111 22.58 -5.88 6.05
N ASP A 112 23.23 -6.09 4.91
CA ASP A 112 23.97 -7.31 4.56
C ASP A 112 23.11 -8.59 4.61
N LEU A 113 21.86 -8.50 4.15
CA LEU A 113 20.93 -9.64 4.11
C LEU A 113 21.06 -10.43 2.79
N SER A 114 20.79 -11.73 2.83
CA SER A 114 20.72 -12.57 1.65
C SER A 114 19.58 -12.12 0.74
N ARG A 115 19.65 -12.49 -0.57
CA ARG A 115 18.62 -12.14 -1.55
C ARG A 115 17.23 -12.62 -1.14
N ALA A 116 17.13 -13.86 -0.69
CA ALA A 116 15.85 -14.45 -0.29
C ALA A 116 15.26 -13.73 0.92
N LYS A 117 16.09 -13.43 1.92
CA LYS A 117 15.67 -12.72 3.12
C LYS A 117 15.25 -11.28 2.80
N ARG A 118 15.99 -10.62 1.89
CA ARG A 118 15.64 -9.27 1.44
C ARG A 118 14.27 -9.24 0.79
N LYS A 119 13.98 -10.20 -0.09
CA LYS A 119 12.67 -10.27 -0.75
C LYS A 119 11.55 -10.42 0.26
N LYS A 120 11.70 -11.30 1.25
CA LYS A 120 10.69 -11.48 2.29
C LYS A 120 10.44 -10.21 3.10
N VAL A 121 11.50 -9.50 3.44
CA VAL A 121 11.40 -8.24 4.20
C VAL A 121 10.73 -7.16 3.35
N ILE A 122 11.11 -7.05 2.07
CA ILE A 122 10.49 -6.09 1.13
C ILE A 122 9.00 -6.36 1.02
N ASP A 123 8.61 -7.62 0.80
CA ASP A 123 7.19 -7.98 0.69
C ASP A 123 6.42 -7.64 1.97
N LYS A 124 7.01 -7.94 3.13
CA LYS A 124 6.40 -7.69 4.42
C LYS A 124 6.26 -6.18 4.71
N MET A 125 7.21 -5.38 4.24
CA MET A 125 7.25 -3.94 4.47
C MET A 125 6.61 -3.12 3.36
N ALA A 126 6.12 -3.76 2.30
CA ALA A 126 5.66 -3.04 1.10
C ALA A 126 4.64 -1.95 1.42
N ALA A 127 3.62 -2.26 2.21
CA ALA A 127 2.60 -1.27 2.58
C ALA A 127 3.19 -0.13 3.41
N GLN A 128 4.12 -0.44 4.31
CA GLN A 128 4.77 0.57 5.15
C GLN A 128 5.66 1.51 4.32
N VAL A 129 6.37 0.96 3.34
CA VAL A 129 7.22 1.76 2.43
C VAL A 129 6.36 2.69 1.57
N ILE A 130 5.22 2.19 1.08
CA ILE A 130 4.25 3.01 0.35
C ILE A 130 3.77 4.17 1.22
N LEU A 131 3.40 3.88 2.46
CA LEU A 131 2.92 4.88 3.40
C LEU A 131 4.01 5.90 3.75
N ASP A 132 5.23 5.44 4.00
CA ASP A 132 6.36 6.33 4.29
C ASP A 132 6.65 7.27 3.12
N THR A 133 6.55 6.77 1.89
CA THR A 133 6.72 7.59 0.69
C THR A 133 5.66 8.69 0.64
N TYR A 134 4.42 8.35 0.96
CA TYR A 134 3.32 9.32 1.04
C TYR A 134 3.63 10.41 2.07
N ILE A 135 4.05 10.01 3.26
CA ILE A 135 4.35 10.93 4.36
C ILE A 135 5.51 11.87 3.99
N GLN A 136 6.58 11.31 3.44
CA GLN A 136 7.78 12.08 3.08
C GLN A 136 7.51 13.11 1.98
N ARG A 137 6.60 12.81 1.06
CA ARG A 137 6.28 13.73 -0.03
C ARG A 137 5.30 14.84 0.38
N GLY A 138 4.70 14.73 1.54
CA GLY A 138 3.84 15.78 2.08
C GLY A 138 2.50 15.94 1.37
N TYR A 139 1.93 14.86 0.91
CA TYR A 139 0.61 14.88 0.28
C TYR A 139 -0.47 15.47 1.18
#